data_cc9a0ccfd932b265a6d3f200d9d79935
#
_entry.id   cc9a0ccfd932b265a6d3f200d9d79935
#
_cell.length_a   1.000
_cell.length_b   1.000
_cell.length_c   1.000
_cell.angle_alpha   90.00
_cell.angle_beta   90.00
_cell.angle_gamma   90.00
#
_symmetry.space_group_name_H-M   'P 1'
#
loop_
_entity.id
_entity.type
_entity.pdbx_description
1 polymer ?
#
loop_
_entity_poly.entity_id
_entity_poly.type
_entity_poly.pdbx_seq_one_letter_code
_entity_poly.pdbx_strand_id
1 'polypeptide(L)'
;NGQQSEWFVRFRHGYAEGDIGRVKAQRIFLAAAMEKMLNMSQTELMSAMQKIYKNQWIATDLSLEQISMVADFASQRLTMDNVNVFMVPGEGATYYPGDGSAQSVYSIHKSATVDLLNQYFRPYQNEIYPEESTIVELVPEGEYLARDYDDTQENLNDINKGDSNDGA
;
A
#
# COMPACT_ATOMS: atom_id res chain seq x y z
N ASN A 1 8.01 13.29 -15.28
CA ASN A 1 7.35 14.49 -14.76
C ASN A 1 6.00 14.11 -14.12
N GLY A 2 5.32 15.06 -13.44
CA GLY A 2 4.08 14.77 -12.68
C GLY A 2 2.97 14.15 -13.54
N GLN A 3 2.79 14.58 -14.77
CA GLN A 3 1.80 14.02 -15.68
C GLN A 3 2.11 12.55 -16.06
N GLN A 4 3.39 12.24 -16.30
CA GLN A 4 3.82 10.87 -16.56
C GLN A 4 3.63 9.98 -15.33
N SER A 5 3.90 10.52 -14.13
CA SER A 5 3.65 9.82 -12.87
C SER A 5 2.16 9.52 -12.66
N GLU A 6 1.30 10.51 -12.94
CA GLU A 6 -0.15 10.32 -12.87
C GLU A 6 -0.61 9.23 -13.85
N TRP A 7 -0.16 9.28 -15.08
CA TRP A 7 -0.49 8.25 -16.07
C TRP A 7 -0.03 6.87 -15.63
N PHE A 8 1.20 6.76 -15.13
CA PHE A 8 1.75 5.48 -14.67
C PHE A 8 0.90 4.85 -13.56
N VAL A 9 0.54 5.60 -12.51
CA VAL A 9 -0.23 5.06 -11.38
C VAL A 9 -1.71 4.83 -11.69
N ARG A 10 -2.24 5.47 -12.75
CA ARG A 10 -3.64 5.33 -13.19
C ARG A 10 -3.84 4.35 -14.34
N PHE A 11 -2.76 3.89 -14.96
CA PHE A 11 -2.84 2.96 -16.08
C PHE A 11 -3.50 1.65 -15.66
N ARG A 12 -4.49 1.20 -16.42
CA ARG A 12 -5.27 -0.01 -16.14
C ARG A 12 -5.22 -1.06 -17.25
N HIS A 13 -4.89 -0.62 -18.47
CA HIS A 13 -4.98 -1.48 -19.64
C HIS A 13 -3.62 -2.12 -19.93
N GLY A 14 -3.58 -3.45 -20.11
CA GLY A 14 -2.38 -4.16 -20.52
C GLY A 14 -1.68 -4.96 -19.42
N TYR A 15 -2.15 -4.89 -18.17
CA TYR A 15 -1.69 -5.82 -17.14
C TYR A 15 -2.40 -7.16 -17.28
N ALA A 16 -1.65 -8.26 -17.36
CA ALA A 16 -2.20 -9.61 -17.43
C ALA A 16 -3.07 -9.94 -16.20
N GLU A 17 -2.69 -9.41 -15.04
CA GLU A 17 -3.37 -9.59 -13.75
C GLU A 17 -4.43 -8.49 -13.48
N GLY A 18 -4.79 -7.67 -14.47
CA GLY A 18 -5.81 -6.64 -14.31
C GLY A 18 -5.48 -5.60 -13.24
N ASP A 19 -6.35 -5.45 -12.25
CA ASP A 19 -6.21 -4.43 -11.19
C ASP A 19 -5.04 -4.71 -10.24
N ILE A 20 -4.68 -5.97 -10.04
CA ILE A 20 -3.53 -6.38 -9.24
C ILE A 20 -2.22 -5.86 -9.86
N GLY A 21 -2.08 -5.97 -11.18
CA GLY A 21 -0.94 -5.39 -11.90
C GLY A 21 -0.82 -3.88 -11.72
N ARG A 22 -1.96 -3.17 -11.65
CA ARG A 22 -1.97 -1.74 -11.32
C ARG A 22 -1.48 -1.48 -9.91
N VAL A 23 -1.89 -2.26 -8.93
CA VAL A 23 -1.44 -2.13 -7.53
C VAL A 23 0.07 -2.36 -7.44
N LYS A 24 0.61 -3.37 -8.13
CA LYS A 24 2.06 -3.59 -8.23
C LYS A 24 2.78 -2.37 -8.80
N ALA A 25 2.29 -1.78 -9.90
CA ALA A 25 2.86 -0.58 -10.49
C ALA A 25 2.81 0.64 -9.52
N GLN A 26 1.73 0.79 -8.76
CA GLN A 26 1.62 1.81 -7.72
C GLN A 26 2.64 1.62 -6.59
N ARG A 27 2.93 0.38 -6.20
CA ARG A 27 3.96 0.04 -5.20
C ARG A 27 5.36 0.39 -5.72
N ILE A 28 5.67 0.06 -6.97
CA ILE A 28 6.94 0.43 -7.61
C ILE A 28 7.11 1.97 -7.63
N PHE A 29 6.05 2.70 -7.99
CA PHE A 29 6.08 4.16 -7.95
C PHE A 29 6.31 4.70 -6.54
N LEU A 30 5.64 4.13 -5.54
CA LEU A 30 5.79 4.50 -4.15
C LEU A 30 7.23 4.25 -3.67
N ALA A 31 7.80 3.09 -3.99
CA ALA A 31 9.19 2.75 -3.65
C ALA A 31 10.18 3.75 -4.23
N ALA A 32 10.05 4.07 -5.53
CA ALA A 32 10.90 5.07 -6.18
C ALA A 32 10.72 6.48 -5.61
N ALA A 33 9.50 6.86 -5.23
CA ALA A 33 9.24 8.14 -4.58
C ALA A 33 9.86 8.21 -3.19
N MET A 34 9.74 7.14 -2.40
CA MET A 34 10.33 7.03 -1.06
C MET A 34 11.86 7.05 -1.13
N GLU A 35 12.47 6.29 -2.04
CA GLU A 35 13.92 6.32 -2.27
C GLU A 35 14.40 7.75 -2.54
N LYS A 36 13.71 8.46 -3.42
CA LYS A 36 14.03 9.86 -3.71
C LYS A 36 13.90 10.74 -2.47
N MET A 37 12.86 10.58 -1.66
CA MET A 37 12.66 11.36 -0.44
C MET A 37 13.72 11.06 0.62
N LEU A 38 14.09 9.80 0.81
CA LEU A 38 15.11 9.37 1.76
C LEU A 38 16.53 9.85 1.39
N ASN A 39 16.77 10.09 0.10
CA ASN A 39 18.02 10.65 -0.41
C ASN A 39 18.06 12.18 -0.42
N MET A 40 16.97 12.87 -0.03
CA MET A 40 16.96 14.33 0.12
C MET A 40 17.68 14.74 1.40
N SER A 41 18.38 15.87 1.32
CA SER A 41 18.84 16.54 2.53
C SER A 41 17.65 17.00 3.38
N GLN A 42 17.85 17.17 4.68
CA GLN A 42 16.82 17.68 5.59
C GLN A 42 16.20 19.01 5.09
N THR A 43 17.03 19.90 4.55
CA THR A 43 16.57 21.19 4.01
C THR A 43 15.67 21.02 2.79
N GLU A 44 16.02 20.11 1.87
CA GLU A 44 15.21 19.82 0.69
C GLU A 44 13.88 19.17 1.08
N LEU A 45 13.91 18.19 2.00
CA LEU A 45 12.72 17.53 2.50
C LEU A 45 11.77 18.53 3.16
N MET A 46 12.29 19.39 4.03
CA MET A 46 11.50 20.45 4.68
C MET A 46 10.91 21.44 3.67
N SER A 47 11.68 21.83 2.65
CA SER A 47 11.20 22.71 1.59
C SER A 47 10.06 22.07 0.79
N ALA A 48 10.19 20.78 0.47
CA ALA A 48 9.15 19.99 -0.22
C ALA A 48 7.88 19.92 0.63
N MET A 49 8.00 19.58 1.91
CA MET A 49 6.85 19.48 2.84
C MET A 49 6.14 20.81 3.02
N GLN A 50 6.88 21.90 3.19
CA GLN A 50 6.30 23.25 3.28
C GLN A 50 5.55 23.64 2.00
N LYS A 51 6.08 23.28 0.83
CA LYS A 51 5.42 23.53 -0.46
C LYS A 51 4.11 22.76 -0.59
N ILE A 52 4.10 21.49 -0.20
CA ILE A 52 2.90 20.64 -0.18
C ILE A 52 1.85 21.25 0.75
N TYR A 53 2.24 21.61 1.96
CA TYR A 53 1.36 22.20 2.96
C TYR A 53 0.78 23.57 2.52
N LYS A 54 1.63 24.48 2.05
CA LYS A 54 1.20 25.82 1.61
C LYS A 54 0.26 25.78 0.41
N ASN A 55 0.46 24.83 -0.49
CA ASN A 55 -0.41 24.66 -1.66
C ASN A 55 -1.67 23.82 -1.36
N GLN A 56 -1.85 23.37 -0.12
CA GLN A 56 -3.00 22.55 0.30
C GLN A 56 -3.19 21.29 -0.56
N TRP A 57 -2.06 20.68 -1.02
CA TRP A 57 -2.11 19.44 -1.79
C TRP A 57 -2.47 18.24 -0.92
N ILE A 58 -2.30 18.36 0.38
CA ILE A 58 -2.69 17.36 1.38
C ILE A 58 -3.53 18.06 2.43
N ALA A 59 -4.65 17.45 2.83
CA ALA A 59 -5.38 17.81 4.02
C ALA A 59 -4.81 17.01 5.20
N THR A 60 -4.41 17.69 6.27
CA THR A 60 -3.87 17.08 7.47
C THR A 60 -4.23 17.96 8.69
N ASP A 61 -4.39 17.31 9.83
CA ASP A 61 -4.54 17.93 11.14
C ASP A 61 -3.19 18.19 11.84
N LEU A 62 -2.08 17.76 11.22
CA LEU A 62 -0.74 18.02 11.74
C LEU A 62 -0.35 19.47 11.58
N SER A 63 0.23 20.05 12.64
CA SER A 63 0.87 21.36 12.56
C SER A 63 2.20 21.29 11.78
N LEU A 64 2.68 22.44 11.30
CA LEU A 64 4.00 22.51 10.65
C LEU A 64 5.15 22.04 11.55
N GLU A 65 5.04 22.25 12.86
CA GLU A 65 6.01 21.76 13.83
C GLU A 65 6.00 20.23 13.87
N GLN A 66 4.83 19.60 13.94
CA GLN A 66 4.69 18.14 13.92
C GLN A 66 5.19 17.55 12.59
N ILE A 67 4.87 18.19 11.46
CA ILE A 67 5.41 17.80 10.15
C ILE A 67 6.94 17.88 10.14
N SER A 68 7.52 18.93 10.74
CA SER A 68 8.97 19.08 10.88
C SER A 68 9.59 17.94 11.70
N MET A 69 8.98 17.59 12.83
CA MET A 69 9.43 16.48 13.68
C MET A 69 9.37 15.14 12.94
N VAL A 70 8.30 14.88 12.19
CA VAL A 70 8.17 13.66 11.38
C VAL A 70 9.23 13.62 10.27
N ALA A 71 9.47 14.74 9.60
CA ALA A 71 10.50 14.83 8.57
C ALA A 71 11.91 14.63 9.12
N ASP A 72 12.19 15.18 10.31
CA ASP A 72 13.48 14.98 11.01
C ASP A 72 13.67 13.52 11.42
N PHE A 73 12.66 12.90 12.00
CA PHE A 73 12.68 11.48 12.33
C PHE A 73 12.90 10.62 11.06
N ALA A 74 12.16 10.90 10.00
CA ALA A 74 12.26 10.15 8.74
C ALA A 74 13.69 10.23 8.18
N SER A 75 14.28 11.43 8.14
CA SER A 75 15.64 11.63 7.60
C SER A 75 16.73 10.93 8.39
N GLN A 76 16.51 10.67 9.69
CA GLN A 76 17.50 10.05 10.58
C GLN A 76 17.31 8.55 10.76
N ARG A 77 16.10 8.03 10.57
CA ARG A 77 15.73 6.68 11.00
C ARG A 77 15.18 5.80 9.88
N LEU A 78 14.56 6.39 8.85
CA LEU A 78 13.99 5.60 7.78
C LEU A 78 15.05 5.29 6.72
N THR A 79 15.06 4.03 6.31
CA THR A 79 15.83 3.52 5.17
C THR A 79 14.91 2.68 4.30
N MET A 80 15.32 2.40 3.07
CA MET A 80 14.55 1.53 2.19
C MET A 80 14.33 0.13 2.78
N ASP A 81 15.27 -0.33 3.64
CA ASP A 81 15.21 -1.67 4.24
C ASP A 81 14.23 -1.77 5.42
N ASN A 82 13.90 -0.65 6.08
CA ASN A 82 13.02 -0.67 7.25
C ASN A 82 11.61 -0.10 7.00
N VAL A 83 11.30 0.20 5.74
CA VAL A 83 9.94 0.53 5.31
C VAL A 83 9.36 -0.64 4.55
N ASN A 84 8.28 -1.19 5.08
CA ASN A 84 7.58 -2.33 4.49
C ASN A 84 6.25 -1.88 3.88
N VAL A 85 5.87 -2.52 2.80
CA VAL A 85 4.59 -2.35 2.12
C VAL A 85 3.86 -3.69 2.13
N PHE A 86 2.58 -3.64 2.42
CA PHE A 86 1.74 -4.82 2.49
C PHE A 86 0.61 -4.72 1.48
N MET A 87 0.23 -5.85 0.91
CA MET A 87 -1.06 -5.99 0.25
C MET A 87 -2.06 -6.58 1.25
N VAL A 88 -3.26 -6.06 1.29
CA VAL A 88 -4.34 -6.66 2.09
C VAL A 88 -4.65 -8.03 1.48
N PRO A 89 -4.58 -9.12 2.25
CA PRO A 89 -4.89 -10.46 1.76
C PRO A 89 -6.29 -10.55 1.17
N GLY A 90 -6.42 -11.20 0.03
CA GLY A 90 -7.71 -11.32 -0.65
C GLY A 90 -7.59 -11.75 -2.10
N GLU A 91 -8.70 -11.82 -2.80
CA GLU A 91 -8.77 -12.23 -4.19
C GLU A 91 -9.88 -11.52 -4.98
N GLY A 92 -9.81 -11.62 -6.30
CA GLY A 92 -10.87 -11.13 -7.19
C GLY A 92 -12.14 -11.95 -7.05
N ALA A 93 -13.28 -11.30 -6.85
CA ALA A 93 -14.58 -11.95 -6.74
C ALA A 93 -15.64 -11.19 -7.55
N THR A 94 -16.78 -11.85 -7.77
CA THR A 94 -17.94 -11.22 -8.37
C THR A 94 -19.03 -11.05 -7.32
N TYR A 95 -19.48 -9.83 -7.14
CA TYR A 95 -20.58 -9.48 -6.24
C TYR A 95 -21.85 -9.15 -7.04
N TYR A 96 -22.98 -9.64 -6.55
CA TYR A 96 -24.30 -9.41 -7.14
C TYR A 96 -25.16 -8.61 -6.15
N PRO A 97 -25.34 -7.30 -6.35
CA PRO A 97 -26.08 -6.44 -5.40
C PRO A 97 -27.60 -6.68 -5.36
N GLY A 98 -28.13 -7.60 -6.18
CA GLY A 98 -29.54 -7.94 -6.21
C GLY A 98 -30.36 -7.15 -7.24
N ASP A 99 -29.76 -6.21 -7.96
CA ASP A 99 -30.36 -5.45 -9.05
C ASP A 99 -30.17 -6.10 -10.44
N GLY A 100 -29.61 -7.31 -10.47
CA GLY A 100 -29.28 -8.04 -11.70
C GLY A 100 -27.92 -7.66 -12.30
N SER A 101 -27.19 -6.71 -11.72
CA SER A 101 -25.82 -6.37 -12.14
C SER A 101 -24.79 -7.34 -11.52
N ALA A 102 -23.65 -7.49 -12.19
CA ALA A 102 -22.48 -8.17 -11.68
C ALA A 102 -21.34 -7.17 -11.52
N GLN A 103 -20.74 -7.09 -10.34
CA GLN A 103 -19.64 -6.19 -10.04
C GLN A 103 -18.38 -6.98 -9.73
N SER A 104 -17.28 -6.63 -10.40
CA SER A 104 -15.96 -7.15 -10.06
C SER A 104 -15.47 -6.42 -8.82
N VAL A 105 -15.15 -7.16 -7.77
CA VAL A 105 -14.72 -6.66 -6.47
C VAL A 105 -13.50 -7.43 -5.99
N TYR A 106 -12.85 -6.94 -4.94
CA TYR A 106 -11.80 -7.64 -4.22
C TYR A 106 -12.39 -8.17 -2.91
N SER A 107 -12.44 -9.49 -2.75
CA SER A 107 -12.85 -10.14 -1.51
C SER A 107 -11.66 -10.24 -0.58
N ILE A 108 -11.77 -9.61 0.58
CA ILE A 108 -10.70 -9.60 1.59
C ILE A 108 -10.76 -10.91 2.38
N HIS A 109 -9.63 -11.58 2.57
CA HIS A 109 -9.47 -12.74 3.44
C HIS A 109 -9.40 -12.26 4.89
N LYS A 110 -10.45 -12.51 5.66
CA LYS A 110 -10.63 -11.95 7.00
C LYS A 110 -9.55 -12.39 7.97
N SER A 111 -9.34 -13.70 8.12
CA SER A 111 -8.38 -14.25 9.08
C SER A 111 -6.96 -13.77 8.79
N ALA A 112 -6.49 -13.89 7.54
CA ALA A 112 -5.17 -13.43 7.12
C ALA A 112 -4.98 -11.91 7.30
N THR A 113 -6.04 -11.11 7.05
CA THR A 113 -5.98 -9.66 7.28
C THR A 113 -5.89 -9.32 8.76
N VAL A 114 -6.63 -10.01 9.62
CA VAL A 114 -6.58 -9.82 11.07
C VAL A 114 -5.18 -10.19 11.60
N ASP A 115 -4.61 -11.29 11.16
CA ASP A 115 -3.27 -11.73 11.53
C ASP A 115 -2.21 -10.70 11.12
N LEU A 116 -2.29 -10.21 9.87
CA LEU A 116 -1.42 -9.14 9.36
C LEU A 116 -1.51 -7.87 10.22
N LEU A 117 -2.73 -7.45 10.58
CA LEU A 117 -2.94 -6.28 11.43
C LEU A 117 -2.37 -6.48 12.82
N ASN A 118 -2.58 -7.63 13.45
CA ASN A 118 -2.05 -7.93 14.77
C ASN A 118 -0.52 -7.95 14.76
N GLN A 119 0.07 -8.56 13.75
CA GLN A 119 1.52 -8.73 13.66
C GLN A 119 2.26 -7.43 13.39
N TYR A 120 1.74 -6.56 12.50
CA TYR A 120 2.53 -5.43 11.98
C TYR A 120 1.97 -4.06 12.33
N PHE A 121 0.66 -3.93 12.58
CA PHE A 121 0.02 -2.64 12.76
C PHE A 121 -0.50 -2.38 14.18
N ARG A 122 -0.48 -3.39 15.05
CA ARG A 122 -0.97 -3.28 16.44
C ARG A 122 0.03 -3.75 17.51
N PRO A 123 1.33 -3.41 17.42
CA PRO A 123 2.36 -4.00 18.31
C PRO A 123 2.18 -3.65 19.80
N TYR A 124 1.36 -2.65 20.12
CA TYR A 124 1.15 -2.17 21.50
C TYR A 124 -0.32 -2.25 21.93
N GLN A 125 -1.15 -2.98 21.19
CA GLN A 125 -2.57 -3.14 21.48
C GLN A 125 -2.89 -4.61 21.67
N ASN A 126 -4.03 -4.90 22.32
CA ASN A 126 -4.53 -6.26 22.39
C ASN A 126 -4.80 -6.79 20.98
N GLU A 127 -4.54 -8.09 20.79
CA GLU A 127 -4.93 -8.76 19.56
C GLU A 127 -6.43 -8.64 19.34
N ILE A 128 -6.81 -8.53 18.08
CA ILE A 128 -8.20 -8.67 17.63
C ILE A 128 -8.37 -10.06 17.03
N TYR A 129 -9.60 -10.58 17.09
CA TYR A 129 -9.93 -11.89 16.53
C TYR A 129 -10.81 -11.72 15.28
N PRO A 130 -10.79 -12.68 14.33
CA PRO A 130 -11.59 -12.58 13.11
C PRO A 130 -13.08 -12.34 13.35
N GLU A 131 -13.66 -12.93 14.42
CA GLU A 131 -15.06 -12.76 14.81
C GLU A 131 -15.40 -11.35 15.33
N GLU A 132 -14.41 -10.60 15.79
CA GLU A 132 -14.57 -9.20 16.22
C GLU A 132 -14.47 -8.22 15.03
N SER A 133 -13.99 -8.70 13.88
CA SER A 133 -13.81 -7.90 12.68
C SER A 133 -15.12 -7.73 11.92
N THR A 134 -15.33 -6.53 11.38
CA THR A 134 -16.46 -6.20 10.49
C THR A 134 -16.17 -6.53 9.02
N ILE A 135 -15.04 -7.14 8.71
CA ILE A 135 -14.69 -7.56 7.35
C ILE A 135 -15.71 -8.59 6.88
N VAL A 136 -16.29 -8.29 5.71
CA VAL A 136 -17.23 -9.20 5.03
C VAL A 136 -16.46 -9.93 3.93
N GLU A 137 -16.39 -11.25 4.02
CA GLU A 137 -15.83 -12.11 3.00
C GLU A 137 -16.92 -12.48 1.99
N LEU A 138 -16.62 -12.34 0.71
CA LEU A 138 -17.50 -12.84 -0.37
C LEU A 138 -17.10 -14.24 -0.82
N VAL A 139 -15.83 -14.60 -0.61
CA VAL A 139 -15.31 -15.95 -0.80
C VAL A 139 -15.01 -16.52 0.59
N PRO A 140 -15.63 -17.63 0.99
CA PRO A 140 -15.40 -18.25 2.29
C PRO A 140 -13.96 -18.81 2.41
N GLU A 141 -13.41 -18.81 3.62
CA GLU A 141 -12.03 -19.26 3.90
C GLU A 141 -11.72 -20.68 3.37
N GLY A 142 -12.60 -21.56 3.20
CA GLY A 142 -12.36 -22.90 2.62
C GLY A 142 -12.31 -22.93 1.09
N GLU A 143 -12.65 -21.83 0.42
CA GLU A 143 -12.85 -21.74 -1.03
C GLU A 143 -11.88 -20.75 -1.71
N TYR A 144 -10.87 -20.22 -1.00
CA TYR A 144 -9.91 -19.29 -1.57
C TYR A 144 -9.15 -19.90 -2.75
N LEU A 145 -9.15 -19.16 -3.86
CA LEU A 145 -8.44 -19.54 -5.10
C LEU A 145 -6.99 -19.07 -5.10
N ALA A 146 -6.70 -17.98 -4.41
CA ALA A 146 -5.39 -17.32 -4.39
C ALA A 146 -4.83 -17.32 -2.96
N ARG A 147 -3.95 -18.28 -2.67
CA ARG A 147 -3.21 -18.31 -1.40
C ARG A 147 -1.94 -17.46 -1.42
N ASP A 148 -1.40 -17.21 -2.61
CA ASP A 148 -0.11 -16.51 -2.78
C ASP A 148 -0.20 -15.00 -2.48
N TYR A 149 -1.42 -14.45 -2.35
CA TYR A 149 -1.62 -13.05 -1.97
C TYR A 149 -1.65 -12.79 -0.46
N ASP A 150 -1.71 -13.85 0.33
CA ASP A 150 -1.75 -13.75 1.79
C ASP A 150 -0.38 -13.38 2.40
N ASP A 151 0.70 -13.44 1.60
CA ASP A 151 2.08 -13.36 2.09
C ASP A 151 2.89 -12.25 1.40
N THR A 152 2.28 -11.10 1.15
CA THR A 152 2.90 -10.02 0.36
C THR A 152 3.49 -8.90 1.20
N GLN A 153 4.28 -9.23 2.22
CA GLN A 153 5.20 -8.27 2.81
C GLN A 153 6.43 -8.12 1.90
N GLU A 154 6.66 -6.92 1.40
CA GLU A 154 7.88 -6.57 0.68
C GLU A 154 8.48 -5.30 1.27
N ASN A 155 9.79 -5.27 1.50
CA ASN A 155 10.44 -4.01 1.80
C ASN A 155 10.64 -3.19 0.50
N LEU A 156 10.85 -1.88 0.65
CA LEU A 156 10.97 -1.00 -0.52
C LEU A 156 12.19 -1.31 -1.40
N ASN A 157 13.26 -1.87 -0.85
CA ASN A 157 14.41 -2.28 -1.64
C ASN A 157 14.10 -3.45 -2.56
N ASP A 158 13.32 -4.43 -2.10
CA ASP A 158 12.95 -5.59 -2.90
C ASP A 158 12.04 -5.17 -4.05
N ILE A 159 11.07 -4.30 -3.78
CA ILE A 159 10.20 -3.71 -4.81
C ILE A 159 11.02 -2.93 -5.85
N ASN A 160 12.02 -2.16 -5.42
CA ASN A 160 12.79 -1.28 -6.31
C ASN A 160 13.80 -2.06 -7.18
N LYS A 161 14.30 -3.20 -6.69
CA LYS A 161 15.19 -4.08 -7.47
C LYS A 161 14.48 -4.80 -8.61
N GLY A 162 13.15 -4.80 -8.60
CA GLY A 162 12.31 -5.56 -9.51
C GLY A 162 12.44 -7.06 -9.24
N ASP A 163 11.35 -7.78 -9.35
CA ASP A 163 11.42 -9.24 -9.44
C ASP A 163 12.23 -9.61 -10.68
N SER A 164 13.51 -9.94 -10.47
CA SER A 164 14.38 -10.48 -11.52
C SER A 164 13.95 -11.90 -11.95
N ASN A 165 12.76 -12.33 -11.57
CA ASN A 165 12.21 -13.67 -11.82
C ASN A 165 11.06 -13.73 -12.83
N ASP A 166 10.61 -12.60 -13.40
CA ASP A 166 9.59 -12.62 -14.46
C ASP A 166 10.23 -12.79 -15.85
N GLY A 167 11.04 -13.82 -16.04
CA GLY A 167 11.70 -14.03 -17.34
C GLY A 167 12.39 -15.38 -17.48
N ALA A 168 11.65 -16.46 -17.50
CA ALA A 168 12.10 -17.72 -18.13
C ALA A 168 10.88 -18.54 -18.54
#